data_7f717294dcf7995d44de5d888d7ab140
#
_entry.id   7f717294dcf7995d44de5d888d7ab140
#
_cell.length_a   1.000
_cell.length_b   1.000
_cell.length_c   1.000
_cell.angle_alpha   90.00
_cell.angle_beta   90.00
_cell.angle_gamma   90.00
#
_symmetry.space_group_name_H-M   'P 1'
#
loop_
_entity.id
_entity.type
_entity.pdbx_description
1 polymer ?
#
loop_
_entity_poly.entity_id
_entity_poly.type
_entity_poly.pdbx_seq_one_letter_code
_entity_poly.pdbx_strand_id
1 'polypeptide(L)'
;MNVLTIQNVIKSFGSKKVLCGLELSVQEHSIFGFIGKNGAGKTTTMKAILGLTKCDSGAIYVMGEKVHFGQTNTNRYIGYLPDVPEFYSYMTTTEYLTFCGNICGMDKADITVRSTELLKLVGLGQEKRRIKGFSRGMKQRLGIAQALLNRPKLLICDEPTSALDPAGRKEILDILLSAKEQTTILFSTHILSDVE
;
A
#
# COMPACT_ATOMS: atom_id res chain seq x y z
N MET A 1 15.29 -11.89 -5.87
CA MET A 1 15.90 -10.90 -4.93
C MET A 1 14.86 -10.56 -3.87
N ASN A 2 15.28 -10.21 -2.61
CA ASN A 2 14.33 -9.76 -1.60
C ASN A 2 14.03 -8.27 -1.80
N VAL A 3 12.75 -7.93 -1.95
CA VAL A 3 12.28 -6.53 -1.99
C VAL A 3 12.23 -5.93 -0.59
N LEU A 4 11.85 -6.74 0.40
CA LEU A 4 11.77 -6.35 1.81
C LEU A 4 12.50 -7.35 2.67
N THR A 5 13.31 -6.86 3.59
CA THR A 5 13.93 -7.67 4.65
C THR A 5 13.79 -6.96 5.98
N ILE A 6 13.25 -7.64 6.97
CA ILE A 6 13.11 -7.18 8.35
C ILE A 6 13.94 -8.12 9.24
N GLN A 7 14.81 -7.56 10.07
CA GLN A 7 15.77 -8.30 10.88
C GLN A 7 15.61 -7.93 12.34
N ASN A 8 15.10 -8.86 13.14
CA ASN A 8 14.97 -8.78 14.60
C ASN A 8 14.41 -7.44 15.11
N VAL A 9 13.33 -6.97 14.45
CA VAL A 9 12.74 -5.67 14.77
C VAL A 9 11.92 -5.75 16.03
N ILE A 10 12.25 -4.85 16.99
CA ILE A 10 11.53 -4.67 18.26
C ILE A 10 10.90 -3.29 18.27
N LYS A 11 9.65 -3.21 18.73
CA LYS A 11 8.94 -1.96 18.95
C LYS A 11 8.02 -2.04 20.15
N SER A 12 8.16 -1.08 21.05
CA SER A 12 7.30 -0.90 22.21
C SER A 12 6.67 0.50 22.22
N PHE A 13 5.49 0.62 22.80
CA PHE A 13 4.83 1.88 23.12
C PHE A 13 4.55 1.90 24.63
N GLY A 14 5.33 2.69 25.38
CA GLY A 14 5.35 2.62 26.83
C GLY A 14 5.74 1.21 27.30
N SER A 15 4.93 0.60 28.15
CA SER A 15 5.15 -0.78 28.64
C SER A 15 4.69 -1.88 27.67
N LYS A 16 3.95 -1.54 26.63
CA LYS A 16 3.38 -2.53 25.69
C LYS A 16 4.38 -2.84 24.58
N LYS A 17 4.92 -4.06 24.55
CA LYS A 17 5.67 -4.59 23.40
C LYS A 17 4.69 -4.93 22.28
N VAL A 18 4.93 -4.40 21.08
CA VAL A 18 4.09 -4.61 19.88
C VAL A 18 4.80 -5.47 18.85
N LEU A 19 6.10 -5.23 18.63
CA LEU A 19 6.95 -6.09 17.81
C LEU A 19 8.03 -6.70 18.73
N CYS A 20 8.17 -8.02 18.69
CA CYS A 20 8.99 -8.79 19.63
C CYS A 20 10.10 -9.56 18.90
N GLY A 21 10.89 -8.90 18.08
CA GLY A 21 11.93 -9.56 17.28
C GLY A 21 11.36 -10.06 15.95
N LEU A 22 10.62 -9.19 15.23
CA LEU A 22 10.02 -9.53 13.94
C LEU A 22 11.12 -9.79 12.91
N GLU A 23 11.03 -10.95 12.25
CA GLU A 23 11.83 -11.32 11.09
C GLU A 23 10.91 -11.62 9.90
N LEU A 24 11.24 -11.07 8.74
CA LEU A 24 10.47 -11.25 7.52
C LEU A 24 11.35 -11.01 6.30
N SER A 25 11.17 -11.83 5.26
CA SER A 25 11.75 -11.62 3.93
C SER A 25 10.68 -11.81 2.87
N VAL A 26 10.51 -10.82 2.00
CA VAL A 26 9.55 -10.84 0.90
C VAL A 26 10.30 -10.81 -0.42
N GLN A 27 10.07 -11.81 -1.27
CA GLN A 27 10.70 -11.91 -2.58
C GLN A 27 9.97 -11.07 -3.63
N GLU A 28 10.68 -10.63 -4.66
CA GLU A 28 10.10 -9.94 -5.82
C GLU A 28 8.97 -10.75 -6.45
N HIS A 29 7.97 -10.04 -6.98
CA HIS A 29 6.81 -10.61 -7.68
C HIS A 29 6.02 -11.63 -6.87
N SER A 30 6.03 -11.51 -5.55
CA SER A 30 5.19 -12.31 -4.65
C SER A 30 4.05 -11.48 -4.07
N ILE A 31 3.01 -12.19 -3.61
CA ILE A 31 1.97 -11.63 -2.74
C ILE A 31 2.19 -12.22 -1.36
N PHE A 32 2.35 -11.36 -0.38
CA PHE A 32 2.56 -11.76 1.01
C PHE A 32 1.44 -11.22 1.90
N GLY A 33 0.65 -12.12 2.47
CA GLY A 33 -0.41 -11.80 3.42
C GLY A 33 0.11 -11.74 4.87
N PHE A 34 0.00 -10.58 5.50
CA PHE A 34 0.36 -10.38 6.90
C PHE A 34 -0.87 -10.54 7.78
N ILE A 35 -1.13 -11.76 8.23
CA ILE A 35 -2.35 -12.13 8.97
C ILE A 35 -2.18 -11.86 10.45
N GLY A 36 -3.19 -11.30 11.09
CA GLY A 36 -3.19 -11.13 12.54
C GLY A 36 -4.42 -10.38 13.05
N LYS A 37 -4.74 -10.60 14.32
CA LYS A 37 -5.82 -9.88 15.01
C LYS A 37 -5.55 -8.36 15.04
N ASN A 38 -6.58 -7.56 15.28
CA ASN A 38 -6.42 -6.13 15.51
C ASN A 38 -5.51 -5.89 16.73
N GLY A 39 -4.54 -5.00 16.58
CA GLY A 39 -3.52 -4.74 17.59
C GLY A 39 -2.31 -5.68 17.58
N ALA A 40 -2.21 -6.64 16.64
CA ALA A 40 -1.06 -7.54 16.51
C ALA A 40 0.23 -6.88 15.96
N GLY A 41 0.19 -5.59 15.64
CA GLY A 41 1.36 -4.85 15.15
C GLY A 41 1.45 -4.71 13.64
N LYS A 42 0.45 -5.15 12.86
CA LYS A 42 0.43 -5.08 11.38
C LYS A 42 0.69 -3.66 10.87
N THR A 43 -0.16 -2.71 11.23
CA THR A 43 0.00 -1.28 10.88
C THR A 43 1.29 -0.67 11.42
N THR A 44 1.74 -1.10 12.61
CA THR A 44 3.02 -0.65 13.19
C THR A 44 4.19 -1.11 12.32
N THR A 45 4.17 -2.35 11.86
CA THR A 45 5.18 -2.88 10.93
C THR A 45 5.20 -2.10 9.63
N MET A 46 4.03 -1.86 9.02
CA MET A 46 3.93 -1.09 7.77
C MET A 46 4.46 0.34 7.94
N LYS A 47 4.08 1.02 9.03
CA LYS A 47 4.60 2.35 9.36
C LYS A 47 6.12 2.33 9.61
N ALA A 48 6.66 1.26 10.17
CA ALA A 48 8.11 1.11 10.35
C ALA A 48 8.83 0.92 9.00
N ILE A 49 8.27 0.15 8.07
CA ILE A 49 8.80 -0.01 6.70
C ILE A 49 8.80 1.33 5.96
N LEU A 50 7.79 2.16 6.17
CA LEU A 50 7.69 3.51 5.58
C LEU A 50 8.59 4.55 6.26
N GLY A 51 9.33 4.19 7.32
CA GLY A 51 10.12 5.15 8.10
C GLY A 51 9.30 6.11 8.96
N LEU A 52 8.00 5.85 9.12
CA LEU A 52 7.08 6.67 9.91
C LEU A 52 7.06 6.31 11.41
N THR A 53 7.60 5.15 11.77
CA THR A 53 7.70 4.69 13.15
C THR A 53 9.14 4.27 13.44
N LYS A 54 9.73 4.84 14.49
CA LYS A 54 11.08 4.47 14.95
C LYS A 54 11.03 3.10 15.63
N CYS A 55 11.83 2.16 15.18
CA CYS A 55 12.07 0.88 15.86
C CYS A 55 12.97 1.09 17.07
N ASP A 56 12.79 0.28 18.11
CA ASP A 56 13.63 0.31 19.29
C ASP A 56 14.96 -0.43 19.03
N SER A 57 14.89 -1.52 18.25
CA SER A 57 16.06 -2.25 17.74
C SER A 57 15.73 -3.00 16.44
N GLY A 58 16.75 -3.63 15.84
CA GLY A 58 16.65 -4.32 14.57
C GLY A 58 16.86 -3.41 13.36
N ALA A 59 16.63 -3.94 12.18
CA ALA A 59 16.80 -3.21 10.92
C ALA A 59 15.75 -3.62 9.89
N ILE A 60 15.39 -2.68 9.01
CA ILE A 60 14.49 -2.89 7.88
C ILE A 60 15.21 -2.44 6.62
N TYR A 61 15.11 -3.23 5.56
CA TYR A 61 15.70 -2.93 4.25
C TYR A 61 14.64 -3.06 3.17
N VAL A 62 14.56 -2.07 2.28
CA VAL A 62 13.73 -2.10 1.06
C VAL A 62 14.65 -1.97 -0.13
N MET A 63 14.59 -2.91 -1.07
CA MET A 63 15.51 -2.99 -2.22
C MET A 63 17.00 -2.97 -1.81
N GLY A 64 17.32 -3.57 -0.65
CA GLY A 64 18.67 -3.56 -0.09
C GLY A 64 19.08 -2.26 0.62
N GLU A 65 18.29 -1.20 0.54
CA GLU A 65 18.55 0.07 1.23
C GLU A 65 17.94 0.07 2.62
N LYS A 66 18.69 0.50 3.62
CA LYS A 66 18.23 0.56 5.00
C LYS A 66 17.21 1.69 5.19
N VAL A 67 16.09 1.34 5.82
CA VAL A 67 15.07 2.31 6.21
C VAL A 67 15.52 3.06 7.45
N HIS A 68 15.42 4.39 7.42
CA HIS A 68 15.71 5.26 8.55
C HIS A 68 14.46 6.05 8.95
N PHE A 69 14.20 6.12 10.25
CA PHE A 69 13.08 6.89 10.78
C PHE A 69 13.18 8.37 10.37
N GLY A 70 12.08 8.91 9.85
CA GLY A 70 12.00 10.30 9.38
C GLY A 70 12.66 10.56 8.03
N GLN A 71 13.23 9.54 7.36
CA GLN A 71 13.78 9.65 6.01
C GLN A 71 12.90 8.93 5.00
N THR A 72 12.85 9.45 3.77
CA THR A 72 11.94 8.95 2.72
C THR A 72 12.66 8.34 1.52
N ASN A 73 13.98 8.13 1.60
CA ASN A 73 14.80 7.65 0.48
C ASN A 73 14.29 6.32 -0.10
N THR A 74 13.87 5.40 0.76
CA THR A 74 13.32 4.10 0.37
C THR A 74 11.89 4.17 -0.14
N ASN A 75 11.15 5.26 0.16
CA ASN A 75 9.74 5.40 -0.22
C ASN A 75 9.53 5.56 -1.73
N ARG A 76 10.59 5.90 -2.49
CA ARG A 76 10.56 5.87 -3.96
C ARG A 76 10.24 4.48 -4.53
N TYR A 77 10.51 3.43 -3.78
CA TYR A 77 10.22 2.04 -4.17
C TYR A 77 8.87 1.55 -3.67
N ILE A 78 8.18 2.33 -2.82
CA ILE A 78 7.00 1.88 -2.09
C ILE A 78 5.76 2.64 -2.56
N GLY A 79 4.69 1.90 -2.87
CA GLY A 79 3.34 2.40 -2.91
C GLY A 79 2.61 2.01 -1.63
N TYR A 80 1.82 2.92 -1.06
CA TYR A 80 1.12 2.65 0.20
C TYR A 80 -0.36 2.95 0.10
N LEU A 81 -1.18 1.97 0.45
CA LEU A 81 -2.62 2.08 0.65
C LEU A 81 -2.92 1.94 2.15
N PRO A 82 -3.36 3.00 2.84
CA PRO A 82 -3.85 2.91 4.22
C PRO A 82 -5.23 2.22 4.29
N ASP A 83 -5.62 1.71 5.47
CA ASP A 83 -6.95 1.12 5.71
C ASP A 83 -8.09 2.07 5.30
N VAL A 84 -7.96 3.34 5.64
CA VAL A 84 -8.91 4.39 5.23
C VAL A 84 -8.17 5.43 4.39
N PRO A 85 -8.21 5.32 3.04
CA PRO A 85 -7.60 6.31 2.19
C PRO A 85 -8.43 7.60 2.15
N GLU A 86 -7.74 8.74 2.27
CA GLU A 86 -8.33 10.07 2.20
C GLU A 86 -7.95 10.77 0.90
N PHE A 87 -8.88 11.55 0.36
CA PHE A 87 -8.75 12.21 -0.93
C PHE A 87 -9.27 13.64 -0.87
N TYR A 88 -8.82 14.47 -1.79
CA TYR A 88 -9.45 15.77 -2.06
C TYR A 88 -10.81 15.53 -2.71
N SER A 89 -11.85 15.56 -1.92
CA SER A 89 -13.22 15.14 -2.29
C SER A 89 -13.84 15.93 -3.44
N TYR A 90 -13.36 17.14 -3.72
CA TYR A 90 -13.80 18.00 -4.82
C TYR A 90 -13.17 17.65 -6.18
N MET A 91 -12.14 16.81 -6.22
CA MET A 91 -11.48 16.36 -7.45
C MET A 91 -12.21 15.17 -8.09
N THR A 92 -12.02 15.01 -9.39
CA THR A 92 -12.26 13.76 -10.13
C THR A 92 -11.06 12.82 -9.96
N THR A 93 -11.20 11.56 -10.39
CA THR A 93 -10.10 10.57 -10.34
C THR A 93 -8.88 11.02 -11.15
N THR A 94 -9.11 11.55 -12.35
CA THR A 94 -8.04 12.02 -13.24
C THR A 94 -7.30 13.24 -12.66
N GLU A 95 -8.04 14.23 -12.15
CA GLU A 95 -7.44 15.40 -11.50
C GLU A 95 -6.60 14.99 -10.28
N TYR A 96 -7.11 14.04 -9.48
CA TYR A 96 -6.40 13.56 -8.30
C TYR A 96 -5.11 12.80 -8.66
N LEU A 97 -5.16 11.86 -9.62
CA LEU A 97 -3.95 11.14 -10.05
C LEU A 97 -2.95 12.07 -10.74
N THR A 98 -3.42 13.06 -11.50
CA THR A 98 -2.55 14.09 -12.09
C THR A 98 -1.85 14.89 -11.00
N PHE A 99 -2.56 15.30 -9.97
CA PHE A 99 -2.00 15.98 -8.81
C PHE A 99 -0.92 15.14 -8.11
N CYS A 100 -1.21 13.86 -7.84
CA CYS A 100 -0.25 12.94 -7.24
C CYS A 100 1.00 12.74 -8.11
N GLY A 101 0.83 12.55 -9.42
CA GLY A 101 1.93 12.38 -10.36
C GLY A 101 2.85 13.60 -10.42
N ASN A 102 2.27 14.81 -10.40
CA ASN A 102 3.05 16.06 -10.34
C ASN A 102 3.88 16.15 -9.03
N ILE A 103 3.32 15.76 -7.88
CA ILE A 103 4.06 15.72 -6.60
C ILE A 103 5.23 14.73 -6.69
N CYS A 104 5.02 13.59 -7.36
CA CYS A 104 6.08 12.60 -7.57
C CYS A 104 7.12 13.00 -8.64
N GLY A 105 6.99 14.16 -9.27
CA GLY A 105 7.89 14.64 -10.31
C GLY A 105 7.79 13.87 -11.63
N MET A 106 6.66 13.21 -11.91
CA MET A 106 6.43 12.50 -13.16
C MET A 106 6.16 13.46 -14.33
N ASP A 107 6.56 13.08 -15.54
CA ASP A 107 6.22 13.82 -16.76
C ASP A 107 4.73 13.78 -17.07
N LYS A 108 4.17 14.88 -17.57
CA LYS A 108 2.73 15.00 -17.88
C LYS A 108 2.21 13.91 -18.83
N ALA A 109 2.99 13.55 -19.85
CA ALA A 109 2.63 12.48 -20.77
C ALA A 109 2.54 11.12 -20.07
N ASP A 110 3.55 10.79 -19.22
CA ASP A 110 3.58 9.56 -18.44
C ASP A 110 2.43 9.52 -17.41
N ILE A 111 2.14 10.62 -16.73
CA ILE A 111 0.98 10.73 -15.82
C ILE A 111 -0.31 10.39 -16.56
N THR A 112 -0.54 10.94 -17.75
CA THR A 112 -1.77 10.74 -18.51
C THR A 112 -1.94 9.27 -18.91
N VAL A 113 -0.90 8.66 -19.49
CA VAL A 113 -0.90 7.26 -19.90
C VAL A 113 -1.11 6.36 -18.67
N ARG A 114 -0.28 6.54 -17.65
CA ARG A 114 -0.30 5.69 -16.46
C ARG A 114 -1.60 5.81 -15.66
N SER A 115 -2.15 7.01 -15.52
CA SER A 115 -3.45 7.20 -14.86
C SER A 115 -4.58 6.50 -15.61
N THR A 116 -4.57 6.55 -16.95
CA THR A 116 -5.58 5.88 -17.77
C THR A 116 -5.51 4.35 -17.60
N GLU A 117 -4.30 3.78 -17.63
CA GLU A 117 -4.07 2.35 -17.40
C GLU A 117 -4.57 1.91 -16.02
N LEU A 118 -4.18 2.66 -14.97
CA LEU A 118 -4.53 2.34 -13.60
C LEU A 118 -6.02 2.49 -13.32
N LEU A 119 -6.65 3.55 -13.82
CA LEU A 119 -8.10 3.73 -13.68
C LEU A 119 -8.87 2.59 -14.38
N LYS A 120 -8.37 2.10 -15.51
CA LYS A 120 -8.94 0.91 -16.18
C LYS A 120 -8.74 -0.34 -15.31
N LEU A 121 -7.53 -0.56 -14.78
CA LEU A 121 -7.20 -1.70 -13.90
C LEU A 121 -8.14 -1.77 -12.68
N VAL A 122 -8.40 -0.63 -12.04
CA VAL A 122 -9.24 -0.56 -10.83
C VAL A 122 -10.73 -0.36 -11.14
N GLY A 123 -11.17 -0.47 -12.40
CA GLY A 123 -12.57 -0.36 -12.79
C GLY A 123 -13.19 1.03 -12.62
N LEU A 124 -12.38 2.09 -12.65
CA LEU A 124 -12.81 3.50 -12.53
C LEU A 124 -12.58 4.31 -13.82
N GLY A 125 -12.22 3.67 -14.93
CA GLY A 125 -11.87 4.36 -16.18
C GLY A 125 -12.99 5.20 -16.80
N GLN A 126 -14.25 4.86 -16.55
CA GLN A 126 -15.42 5.60 -17.04
C GLN A 126 -16.03 6.53 -15.97
N GLU A 127 -15.45 6.60 -14.78
CA GLU A 127 -15.99 7.38 -13.67
C GLU A 127 -15.65 8.86 -13.84
N LYS A 128 -16.69 9.70 -13.97
CA LYS A 128 -16.56 11.16 -14.16
C LYS A 128 -16.96 11.97 -12.94
N ARG A 129 -17.58 11.31 -11.94
CA ARG A 129 -18.02 11.99 -10.72
C ARG A 129 -16.85 12.44 -9.87
N ARG A 130 -17.10 13.42 -9.04
CA ARG A 130 -16.15 13.84 -8.00
C ARG A 130 -16.05 12.78 -6.91
N ILE A 131 -14.87 12.67 -6.29
CA ILE A 131 -14.55 11.66 -5.27
C ILE A 131 -15.49 11.73 -4.06
N LYS A 132 -16.09 12.89 -3.76
CA LYS A 132 -17.10 13.02 -2.69
C LYS A 132 -18.28 12.05 -2.83
N GLY A 133 -18.61 11.64 -4.05
CA GLY A 133 -19.70 10.69 -4.35
C GLY A 133 -19.28 9.22 -4.37
N PHE A 134 -18.03 8.90 -3.97
CA PHE A 134 -17.51 7.54 -4.04
C PHE A 134 -17.94 6.71 -2.82
N SER A 135 -18.28 5.44 -3.09
CA SER A 135 -18.41 4.42 -2.07
C SER A 135 -17.05 4.10 -1.43
N ARG A 136 -17.05 3.38 -0.30
CA ARG A 136 -15.80 2.91 0.33
C ARG A 136 -14.97 2.06 -0.64
N GLY A 137 -15.58 1.11 -1.34
CA GLY A 137 -14.89 0.27 -2.33
C GLY A 137 -14.30 1.07 -3.49
N MET A 138 -15.02 2.09 -3.99
CA MET A 138 -14.46 2.99 -5.01
C MET A 138 -13.25 3.79 -4.49
N LYS A 139 -13.27 4.22 -3.23
CA LYS A 139 -12.13 4.90 -2.60
C LYS A 139 -10.95 3.95 -2.43
N GLN A 140 -11.16 2.71 -2.00
CA GLN A 140 -10.10 1.71 -1.92
C GLN A 140 -9.47 1.45 -3.30
N ARG A 141 -10.28 1.27 -4.33
CA ARG A 141 -9.81 1.08 -5.70
C ARG A 141 -9.00 2.28 -6.21
N LEU A 142 -9.45 3.50 -5.97
CA LEU A 142 -8.68 4.70 -6.30
C LEU A 142 -7.37 4.79 -5.52
N GLY A 143 -7.36 4.40 -4.24
CA GLY A 143 -6.16 4.34 -3.42
C GLY A 143 -5.12 3.36 -3.95
N ILE A 144 -5.56 2.20 -4.47
CA ILE A 144 -4.66 1.25 -5.15
C ILE A 144 -4.07 1.90 -6.42
N ALA A 145 -4.89 2.57 -7.24
CA ALA A 145 -4.40 3.27 -8.41
C ALA A 145 -3.35 4.33 -8.06
N GLN A 146 -3.63 5.14 -7.03
CA GLN A 146 -2.66 6.12 -6.51
C GLN A 146 -1.35 5.45 -6.05
N ALA A 147 -1.45 4.38 -5.26
CA ALA A 147 -0.28 3.69 -4.73
C ALA A 147 0.59 3.05 -5.84
N LEU A 148 -0.01 2.66 -6.95
CA LEU A 148 0.68 2.08 -8.12
C LEU A 148 1.20 3.13 -9.12
N LEU A 149 0.86 4.41 -8.95
CA LEU A 149 1.10 5.46 -9.95
C LEU A 149 2.58 5.58 -10.30
N ASN A 150 3.45 5.62 -9.32
CA ASN A 150 4.90 5.79 -9.48
C ASN A 150 5.66 4.45 -9.70
N ARG A 151 4.99 3.41 -10.22
CA ARG A 151 5.58 2.08 -10.51
C ARG A 151 6.42 1.53 -9.35
N PRO A 152 5.85 1.39 -8.14
CA PRO A 152 6.58 0.92 -6.97
C PRO A 152 7.08 -0.51 -7.16
N LYS A 153 8.19 -0.85 -6.50
CA LYS A 153 8.69 -2.23 -6.39
C LYS A 153 7.98 -3.02 -5.30
N LEU A 154 7.43 -2.32 -4.32
CA LEU A 154 6.68 -2.88 -3.20
C LEU A 154 5.37 -2.08 -3.00
N LEU A 155 4.24 -2.72 -3.15
CA LEU A 155 2.93 -2.19 -2.79
C LEU A 155 2.56 -2.70 -1.40
N ILE A 156 2.36 -1.80 -0.47
CA ILE A 156 1.91 -2.11 0.90
C ILE A 156 0.45 -1.69 1.04
N CYS A 157 -0.42 -2.62 1.44
CA CYS A 157 -1.84 -2.37 1.65
C CYS A 157 -2.23 -2.71 3.10
N ASP A 158 -2.67 -1.71 3.87
CA ASP A 158 -3.14 -1.93 5.23
C ASP A 158 -4.64 -2.21 5.21
N GLU A 159 -5.04 -3.45 5.51
CA GLU A 159 -6.43 -3.92 5.56
C GLU A 159 -7.26 -3.55 4.29
N PRO A 160 -6.79 -3.84 3.07
CA PRO A 160 -7.39 -3.31 1.83
C PRO A 160 -8.84 -3.74 1.60
N THR A 161 -9.27 -4.84 2.21
CA THR A 161 -10.62 -5.44 2.11
C THR A 161 -11.53 -5.09 3.28
N SER A 162 -11.00 -4.36 4.28
CA SER A 162 -11.72 -4.00 5.52
C SER A 162 -13.03 -3.27 5.21
N ALA A 163 -14.11 -3.70 5.91
CA ALA A 163 -15.46 -3.13 5.81
C ALA A 163 -16.02 -3.05 4.37
N LEU A 164 -15.62 -3.95 3.51
CA LEU A 164 -16.25 -4.21 2.22
C LEU A 164 -17.18 -5.41 2.30
N ASP A 165 -18.21 -5.43 1.47
CA ASP A 165 -19.05 -6.61 1.24
C ASP A 165 -18.25 -7.71 0.50
N PRO A 166 -18.73 -8.95 0.44
CA PRO A 166 -18.01 -10.04 -0.21
C PRO A 166 -17.65 -9.78 -1.68
N ALA A 167 -18.52 -9.09 -2.42
CA ALA A 167 -18.26 -8.75 -3.82
C ALA A 167 -17.12 -7.72 -3.94
N GLY A 168 -17.16 -6.65 -3.15
CA GLY A 168 -16.12 -5.64 -3.11
C GLY A 168 -14.76 -6.17 -2.64
N ARG A 169 -14.76 -7.15 -1.69
CA ARG A 169 -13.51 -7.84 -1.29
C ARG A 169 -12.89 -8.58 -2.47
N LYS A 170 -13.70 -9.38 -3.18
CA LYS A 170 -13.23 -10.11 -4.35
C LYS A 170 -12.66 -9.16 -5.41
N GLU A 171 -13.35 -8.06 -5.70
CA GLU A 171 -12.84 -7.06 -6.65
C GLU A 171 -11.46 -6.52 -6.25
N ILE A 172 -11.24 -6.20 -4.97
CA ILE A 172 -9.93 -5.73 -4.49
C ILE A 172 -8.86 -6.82 -4.63
N LEU A 173 -9.15 -8.05 -4.25
CA LEU A 173 -8.21 -9.17 -4.37
C LEU A 173 -7.84 -9.44 -5.83
N ASP A 174 -8.81 -9.42 -6.75
CA ASP A 174 -8.58 -9.59 -8.19
C ASP A 174 -7.69 -8.47 -8.75
N ILE A 175 -7.87 -7.22 -8.29
CA ILE A 175 -6.99 -6.09 -8.64
C ILE A 175 -5.57 -6.32 -8.13
N LEU A 176 -5.40 -6.74 -6.87
CA LEU A 176 -4.08 -7.03 -6.31
C LEU A 176 -3.40 -8.19 -7.04
N LEU A 177 -4.13 -9.25 -7.37
CA LEU A 177 -3.62 -10.36 -8.18
C LEU A 177 -3.12 -9.89 -9.56
N SER A 178 -3.89 -9.02 -10.23
CA SER A 178 -3.49 -8.45 -11.51
C SER A 178 -2.27 -7.52 -11.40
N ALA A 179 -2.12 -6.81 -10.28
CA ALA A 179 -0.98 -5.92 -10.04
C ALA A 179 0.33 -6.67 -9.72
N LYS A 180 0.27 -7.95 -9.30
CA LYS A 180 1.43 -8.78 -8.95
C LYS A 180 2.47 -8.85 -10.07
N GLU A 181 2.05 -8.81 -11.32
CA GLU A 181 2.98 -8.87 -12.47
C GLU A 181 3.90 -7.64 -12.52
N GLN A 182 3.47 -6.51 -11.96
CA GLN A 182 4.19 -5.24 -12.00
C GLN A 182 4.91 -4.89 -10.69
N THR A 183 4.47 -5.45 -9.56
CA THR A 183 4.97 -5.08 -8.23
C THR A 183 4.87 -6.25 -7.26
N THR A 184 5.68 -6.22 -6.20
CA THR A 184 5.53 -7.14 -5.07
C THR A 184 4.48 -6.58 -4.13
N ILE A 185 3.63 -7.42 -3.55
CA ILE A 185 2.52 -6.97 -2.72
C ILE A 185 2.67 -7.52 -1.30
N LEU A 186 2.63 -6.62 -0.34
CA LEU A 186 2.49 -6.92 1.08
C LEU A 186 1.16 -6.34 1.56
N PHE A 187 0.21 -7.19 1.97
CA PHE A 187 -1.04 -6.69 2.52
C PHE A 187 -1.32 -7.25 3.90
N SER A 188 -1.94 -6.45 4.76
CA SER A 188 -2.43 -6.93 6.05
C SER A 188 -3.90 -7.31 5.96
N THR A 189 -4.28 -8.33 6.69
CA THR A 189 -5.68 -8.71 6.89
C THR A 189 -5.86 -9.42 8.23
N HIS A 190 -7.08 -9.37 8.74
CA HIS A 190 -7.52 -10.23 9.84
C HIS A 190 -8.48 -11.32 9.35
N ILE A 191 -8.72 -11.40 8.04
CA ILE A 191 -9.66 -12.29 7.37
C ILE A 191 -8.85 -13.41 6.69
N LEU A 192 -9.00 -14.65 7.14
CA LEU A 192 -8.24 -15.79 6.61
C LEU A 192 -8.53 -16.07 5.13
N SER A 193 -9.79 -15.94 4.71
CA SER A 193 -10.19 -16.14 3.31
C SER A 193 -9.61 -15.15 2.29
N ASP A 194 -8.93 -14.09 2.74
CA ASP A 194 -8.26 -13.15 1.84
C ASP A 194 -6.88 -13.66 1.37
N VAL A 195 -6.37 -14.74 1.97
CA VAL A 195 -5.04 -15.32 1.66
C VAL A 195 -5.11 -16.76 1.13
N GLU A 196 -6.29 -17.33 1.05
CA GLU A 196 -6.57 -18.62 0.37
C GLU A 196 -6.79 -18.41 -1.13
#